data_26c11d733755bb6af511dfa7d485c565
#
_entry.id   26c11d733755bb6af511dfa7d485c565
#
_cell.length_a   1.000
_cell.length_b   1.000
_cell.length_c   1.000
_cell.angle_alpha   90.00
_cell.angle_beta   90.00
_cell.angle_gamma   90.00
#
_symmetry.space_group_name_H-M   'P 1'
#
loop_
_entity.id
_entity.type
_entity.pdbx_description
1 polymer ?
#
loop_
_entity_poly.entity_id
_entity_poly.type
_entity_poly.pdbx_seq_one_letter_code
_entity_poly.pdbx_strand_id
1 'polypeptide(L)'
;MKKILSFLFEHKTLGRETAKEVLVNIGKGIYNEHEITAFMTVFLMRSITLQELQGFQDALLELCLPMNFDGLETIDIVGTGGDGKNTFNISTLSCFIVAGAGHKVTKHGNYGASTVSGSSNVIESMGYQFKNNNDALRRELDEANICFMHAPLFHPALKNVGPIRRNLGMRTFFNMLGPLVNPAFPSYSIIGVYSLEMARLYNYLMQQQSERYSIIHALDGYDEISLTGDSKIITQEGEKIYSAIEM
;
A
#
# COMPACT_ATOMS: atom_id res chain seq x y z
N MET A 1 -18.43 9.82 -15.00
CA MET A 1 -17.45 10.75 -14.41
C MET A 1 -17.98 12.19 -14.25
N LYS A 2 -18.58 12.86 -15.27
CA LYS A 2 -18.93 14.29 -15.22
C LYS A 2 -19.72 14.73 -13.96
N LYS A 3 -20.75 13.97 -13.55
CA LYS A 3 -21.52 14.27 -12.33
C LYS A 3 -20.68 14.17 -11.05
N ILE A 4 -19.77 13.20 -11.00
CA ILE A 4 -18.85 13.01 -9.86
C ILE A 4 -17.87 14.18 -9.76
N LEU A 5 -17.27 14.59 -10.89
CA LEU A 5 -16.37 15.73 -10.92
C LEU A 5 -17.08 17.03 -10.51
N SER A 6 -18.29 17.29 -11.04
CA SER A 6 -19.06 18.47 -10.63
C SER A 6 -19.33 18.49 -9.11
N PHE A 7 -19.67 17.35 -8.53
CA PHE A 7 -19.88 17.21 -7.09
C PHE A 7 -18.59 17.47 -6.27
N LEU A 8 -17.47 16.92 -6.73
CA LEU A 8 -16.17 17.10 -6.07
C LEU A 8 -15.65 18.55 -6.20
N PHE A 9 -15.92 19.22 -7.31
CA PHE A 9 -15.54 20.63 -7.53
C PHE A 9 -16.30 21.61 -6.64
N GLU A 10 -17.45 21.19 -6.07
CA GLU A 10 -18.15 21.90 -5.02
C GLU A 10 -17.56 21.64 -3.61
N HIS A 11 -16.34 21.11 -3.52
CA HIS A 11 -15.63 20.74 -2.28
C HIS A 11 -16.34 19.66 -1.45
N LYS A 12 -17.22 18.88 -2.06
CA LYS A 12 -17.88 17.73 -1.43
C LYS A 12 -16.99 16.50 -1.46
N THR A 13 -17.26 15.54 -0.58
CA THR A 13 -16.51 14.29 -0.46
C THR A 13 -17.38 13.10 -0.82
N LEU A 14 -16.79 12.03 -1.33
CA LEU A 14 -17.52 10.83 -1.68
C LEU A 14 -17.75 9.95 -0.45
N GLY A 15 -18.93 9.35 -0.36
CA GLY A 15 -19.15 8.23 0.55
C GLY A 15 -18.45 6.97 0.04
N ARG A 16 -18.25 6.00 0.94
CA ARG A 16 -17.51 4.74 0.68
C ARG A 16 -18.01 4.00 -0.57
N GLU A 17 -19.31 3.79 -0.70
CA GLU A 17 -19.90 3.07 -1.83
C GLU A 17 -19.67 3.80 -3.17
N THR A 18 -19.88 5.12 -3.19
CA THR A 18 -19.63 5.91 -4.42
C THR A 18 -18.15 5.92 -4.80
N ALA A 19 -17.25 6.05 -3.82
CA ALA A 19 -15.81 5.99 -4.05
C ALA A 19 -15.41 4.62 -4.62
N LYS A 20 -15.94 3.54 -4.06
CA LYS A 20 -15.77 2.17 -4.56
C LYS A 20 -16.23 2.04 -6.01
N GLU A 21 -17.47 2.45 -6.30
CA GLU A 21 -18.05 2.36 -7.64
C GLU A 21 -17.20 3.11 -8.68
N VAL A 22 -16.76 4.33 -8.34
CA VAL A 22 -15.91 5.13 -9.25
C VAL A 22 -14.61 4.40 -9.57
N LEU A 23 -13.94 3.84 -8.58
CA LEU A 23 -12.66 3.15 -8.80
C LEU A 23 -12.85 1.81 -9.52
N VAL A 24 -13.92 1.07 -9.25
CA VAL A 24 -14.30 -0.12 -10.04
C VAL A 24 -14.50 0.24 -11.50
N ASN A 25 -15.20 1.33 -11.78
CA ASN A 25 -15.45 1.81 -13.15
C ASN A 25 -14.17 2.28 -13.85
N ILE A 26 -13.22 2.89 -13.12
CA ILE A 26 -11.87 3.18 -13.62
C ILE A 26 -11.15 1.88 -14.00
N GLY A 27 -11.17 0.89 -13.11
CA GLY A 27 -10.56 -0.42 -13.35
C GLY A 27 -11.14 -1.16 -14.56
N LYS A 28 -12.44 -1.01 -14.81
CA LYS A 28 -13.14 -1.57 -15.98
C LYS A 28 -12.92 -0.76 -17.27
N GLY A 29 -12.20 0.36 -17.23
CA GLY A 29 -11.94 1.20 -18.40
C GLY A 29 -13.15 1.98 -18.91
N ILE A 30 -14.15 2.25 -18.05
CA ILE A 30 -15.37 2.99 -18.43
C ILE A 30 -15.07 4.47 -18.67
N TYR A 31 -14.05 5.01 -18.00
CA TYR A 31 -13.68 6.41 -18.09
C TYR A 31 -12.41 6.59 -18.95
N ASN A 32 -12.35 7.68 -19.68
CA ASN A 32 -11.17 8.03 -20.46
C ASN A 32 -10.06 8.62 -19.57
N GLU A 33 -8.85 8.74 -20.11
CA GLU A 33 -7.68 9.21 -19.36
C GLU A 33 -7.83 10.64 -18.83
N HIS A 34 -8.51 11.53 -19.55
CA HIS A 34 -8.73 12.92 -19.12
C HIS A 34 -9.67 12.98 -17.90
N GLU A 35 -10.72 12.17 -17.90
CA GLU A 35 -11.64 12.05 -16.78
C GLU A 35 -10.97 11.45 -15.55
N ILE A 36 -10.12 10.43 -15.74
CA ILE A 36 -9.35 9.81 -14.66
C ILE A 36 -8.33 10.81 -14.11
N THR A 37 -7.64 11.54 -14.98
CA THR A 37 -6.67 12.58 -14.58
C THR A 37 -7.35 13.66 -13.75
N ALA A 38 -8.48 14.20 -14.22
CA ALA A 38 -9.25 15.20 -13.48
C ALA A 38 -9.69 14.68 -12.11
N PHE A 39 -10.17 13.43 -12.04
CA PHE A 39 -10.55 12.79 -10.79
C PHE A 39 -9.37 12.66 -9.82
N MET A 40 -8.23 12.19 -10.29
CA MET A 40 -7.02 12.06 -9.47
C MET A 40 -6.53 13.41 -8.94
N THR A 41 -6.62 14.47 -9.75
CA THR A 41 -6.16 15.81 -9.39
C THR A 41 -6.95 16.42 -8.23
N VAL A 42 -8.23 16.09 -8.07
CA VAL A 42 -9.02 16.53 -6.91
C VAL A 42 -8.35 16.16 -5.58
N PHE A 43 -7.80 14.96 -5.49
CA PHE A 43 -7.15 14.45 -4.27
C PHE A 43 -5.71 14.96 -4.10
N LEU A 44 -5.18 15.74 -5.04
CA LEU A 44 -3.97 16.53 -4.87
C LEU A 44 -4.26 17.90 -4.27
N MET A 45 -5.50 18.38 -4.43
CA MET A 45 -5.94 19.70 -3.95
C MET A 45 -6.52 19.65 -2.53
N ARG A 46 -6.87 18.48 -2.03
CA ARG A 46 -7.41 18.28 -0.69
C ARG A 46 -7.04 16.92 -0.12
N SER A 47 -7.09 16.78 1.19
CA SER A 47 -6.92 15.48 1.85
C SER A 47 -8.06 14.52 1.48
N ILE A 48 -7.71 13.24 1.35
CA ILE A 48 -8.66 12.16 1.19
C ILE A 48 -9.36 11.86 2.52
N THR A 49 -10.65 11.58 2.49
CA THR A 49 -11.39 11.18 3.69
C THR A 49 -11.25 9.67 3.94
N LEU A 50 -11.55 9.25 5.19
CA LEU A 50 -11.55 7.83 5.55
C LEU A 50 -12.51 7.02 4.67
N GLN A 51 -13.72 7.54 4.40
CA GLN A 51 -14.71 6.85 3.57
C GLN A 51 -14.26 6.69 2.12
N GLU A 52 -13.60 7.70 1.57
CA GLU A 52 -13.04 7.63 0.21
C GLU A 52 -11.91 6.61 0.15
N LEU A 53 -10.99 6.61 1.12
CA LEU A 53 -9.89 5.64 1.18
C LEU A 53 -10.42 4.21 1.32
N GLN A 54 -11.41 3.98 2.18
CA GLN A 54 -12.08 2.68 2.34
C GLN A 54 -12.73 2.21 1.05
N GLY A 55 -13.46 3.09 0.36
CA GLY A 55 -14.10 2.75 -0.91
C GLY A 55 -13.07 2.38 -1.99
N PHE A 56 -11.96 3.09 -2.04
CA PHE A 56 -10.87 2.77 -2.97
C PHE A 56 -10.18 1.45 -2.62
N GLN A 57 -9.96 1.17 -1.34
CA GLN A 57 -9.45 -0.13 -0.87
C GLN A 57 -10.39 -1.26 -1.28
N ASP A 58 -11.68 -1.14 -0.97
CA ASP A 58 -12.72 -2.13 -1.31
C ASP A 58 -12.73 -2.44 -2.82
N ALA A 59 -12.63 -1.40 -3.65
CA ALA A 59 -12.61 -1.56 -5.09
C ALA A 59 -11.39 -2.34 -5.58
N LEU A 60 -10.20 -2.05 -5.05
CA LEU A 60 -8.98 -2.75 -5.46
C LEU A 60 -8.96 -4.18 -4.97
N LEU A 61 -9.45 -4.46 -3.75
CA LEU A 61 -9.57 -5.83 -3.23
C LEU A 61 -10.63 -6.65 -4.00
N GLU A 62 -11.75 -6.02 -4.42
CA GLU A 62 -12.75 -6.69 -5.26
C GLU A 62 -12.20 -7.05 -6.65
N LEU A 63 -11.33 -6.22 -7.20
CA LEU A 63 -10.79 -6.40 -8.55
C LEU A 63 -9.43 -7.11 -8.59
N CYS A 64 -8.84 -7.42 -7.44
CA CYS A 64 -7.56 -8.11 -7.40
C CYS A 64 -7.69 -9.60 -7.78
N LEU A 65 -6.56 -10.21 -8.10
CA LEU A 65 -6.42 -11.65 -8.19
C LEU A 65 -6.03 -12.17 -6.79
N PRO A 66 -6.97 -12.69 -5.99
CA PRO A 66 -6.67 -13.09 -4.63
C PRO A 66 -5.78 -14.32 -4.60
N MET A 67 -4.87 -14.38 -3.64
CA MET A 67 -4.07 -15.56 -3.34
C MET A 67 -4.58 -16.21 -2.07
N ASN A 68 -4.65 -17.54 -2.10
CA ASN A 68 -5.09 -18.30 -0.95
C ASN A 68 -3.91 -19.09 -0.35
N PHE A 69 -3.57 -18.75 0.89
CA PHE A 69 -2.56 -19.44 1.68
C PHE A 69 -3.17 -20.05 2.96
N ASP A 70 -4.33 -20.70 2.82
CA ASP A 70 -5.07 -21.31 3.92
C ASP A 70 -4.17 -22.09 4.88
N GLY A 71 -4.38 -21.85 6.17
CA GLY A 71 -3.63 -22.46 7.25
C GLY A 71 -2.26 -21.80 7.52
N LEU A 72 -1.88 -20.73 6.81
CA LEU A 72 -0.67 -19.96 7.10
C LEU A 72 -1.03 -18.60 7.68
N GLU A 73 -0.44 -18.28 8.83
CA GLU A 73 -0.35 -16.90 9.29
C GLU A 73 0.81 -16.21 8.56
N THR A 74 0.49 -15.14 7.84
CA THR A 74 1.48 -14.39 7.06
C THR A 74 1.58 -12.94 7.51
N ILE A 75 2.72 -12.33 7.23
CA ILE A 75 2.97 -10.91 7.50
C ILE A 75 3.34 -10.17 6.22
N ASP A 76 2.82 -8.95 6.04
CA ASP A 76 3.35 -7.97 5.09
C ASP A 76 4.13 -6.88 5.84
N ILE A 77 5.28 -6.49 5.27
CA ILE A 77 6.09 -5.38 5.78
C ILE A 77 6.25 -4.39 4.62
N VAL A 78 5.57 -3.27 4.72
CA VAL A 78 5.39 -2.36 3.59
C VAL A 78 5.37 -0.91 4.06
N GLY A 79 5.85 0.01 3.23
CA GLY A 79 5.72 1.45 3.45
C GLY A 79 4.86 2.09 2.38
N THR A 80 4.27 3.24 2.70
CA THR A 80 3.61 4.09 1.69
C THR A 80 4.63 4.65 0.71
N GLY A 81 5.88 4.69 1.12
CA GLY A 81 6.92 5.42 0.44
C GLY A 81 6.65 6.92 0.48
N GLY A 82 7.53 7.66 -0.16
CA GLY A 82 7.23 9.06 -0.36
C GLY A 82 7.69 9.99 0.75
N ASP A 83 8.50 9.55 1.68
CA ASP A 83 9.17 10.35 2.70
C ASP A 83 10.23 11.31 2.12
N GLY A 84 10.69 11.06 0.88
CA GLY A 84 11.72 11.87 0.21
C GLY A 84 13.14 11.67 0.75
N LYS A 85 13.37 10.63 1.56
CA LYS A 85 14.64 10.41 2.28
C LYS A 85 15.70 9.64 1.48
N ASN A 86 15.33 8.99 0.38
CA ASN A 86 16.26 8.22 -0.48
C ASN A 86 17.08 7.16 0.28
N THR A 87 16.48 6.51 1.26
CA THR A 87 17.07 5.37 1.97
C THR A 87 17.14 4.15 1.05
N PHE A 88 17.94 3.14 1.42
CA PHE A 88 17.82 1.82 0.82
C PHE A 88 16.43 1.21 1.16
N ASN A 89 16.04 0.12 0.48
CA ASN A 89 14.74 -0.50 0.66
C ASN A 89 14.63 -1.26 2.00
N ILE A 90 14.51 -0.52 3.11
CA ILE A 90 14.51 -1.03 4.49
C ILE A 90 13.43 -2.10 4.68
N SER A 91 12.17 -1.80 4.31
CA SER A 91 11.06 -2.75 4.43
C SER A 91 11.30 -4.04 3.63
N THR A 92 11.95 -3.95 2.47
CA THR A 92 12.30 -5.13 1.67
C THR A 92 13.36 -5.99 2.35
N LEU A 93 14.41 -5.37 2.90
CA LEU A 93 15.44 -6.08 3.66
C LEU A 93 14.83 -6.74 4.92
N SER A 94 13.98 -6.02 5.65
CA SER A 94 13.29 -6.54 6.83
C SER A 94 12.46 -7.78 6.55
N CYS A 95 11.85 -7.89 5.35
CA CYS A 95 11.13 -9.09 4.93
C CYS A 95 12.02 -10.34 4.93
N PHE A 96 13.25 -10.21 4.43
CA PHE A 96 14.21 -11.34 4.42
C PHE A 96 14.66 -11.73 5.83
N ILE A 97 14.85 -10.74 6.71
CA ILE A 97 15.25 -11.00 8.10
C ILE A 97 14.12 -11.74 8.84
N VAL A 98 12.88 -11.29 8.67
CA VAL A 98 11.69 -11.91 9.29
C VAL A 98 11.45 -13.32 8.75
N ALA A 99 11.62 -13.52 7.44
CA ALA A 99 11.55 -14.85 6.82
C ALA A 99 12.66 -15.77 7.33
N GLY A 100 13.88 -15.25 7.47
CA GLY A 100 15.02 -15.99 8.06
C GLY A 100 14.81 -16.36 9.52
N ALA A 101 14.01 -15.61 10.26
CA ALA A 101 13.57 -15.93 11.63
C ALA A 101 12.45 -16.98 11.69
N GLY A 102 11.97 -17.47 10.54
CA GLY A 102 10.97 -18.55 10.44
C GLY A 102 9.52 -18.08 10.28
N HIS A 103 9.27 -16.78 10.12
CA HIS A 103 7.93 -16.27 9.90
C HIS A 103 7.59 -16.20 8.40
N LYS A 104 6.34 -16.48 8.05
CA LYS A 104 5.88 -16.45 6.66
C LYS A 104 5.60 -15.02 6.20
N VAL A 105 6.30 -14.57 5.18
CA VAL A 105 6.20 -13.21 4.64
C VAL A 105 5.54 -13.22 3.26
N THR A 106 4.44 -12.49 3.10
CA THR A 106 3.78 -12.25 1.80
C THR A 106 3.96 -10.79 1.41
N LYS A 107 5.15 -10.46 0.89
CA LYS A 107 5.46 -9.07 0.58
C LYS A 107 4.71 -8.55 -0.63
N HIS A 108 3.84 -7.56 -0.41
CA HIS A 108 3.25 -6.79 -1.51
C HIS A 108 4.16 -5.63 -1.91
N GLY A 109 4.39 -5.46 -3.19
CA GLY A 109 5.31 -4.43 -3.67
C GLY A 109 5.15 -4.07 -5.14
N ASN A 110 5.81 -2.97 -5.52
CA ASN A 110 5.79 -2.45 -6.89
C ASN A 110 7.14 -1.85 -7.27
N TYR A 111 7.27 -1.47 -8.53
CA TYR A 111 8.36 -0.59 -8.97
C TYR A 111 8.25 0.78 -8.33
N GLY A 112 9.38 1.47 -8.20
CA GLY A 112 9.40 2.85 -7.71
C GLY A 112 8.54 3.76 -8.59
N ALA A 113 7.62 4.49 -7.96
CA ALA A 113 6.77 5.46 -8.66
C ALA A 113 7.31 6.89 -8.56
N SER A 114 7.89 7.22 -7.41
CA SER A 114 8.51 8.54 -7.10
C SER A 114 9.93 8.41 -6.56
N THR A 115 10.45 7.19 -6.47
CA THR A 115 11.81 6.87 -6.02
C THR A 115 12.57 6.17 -7.14
N VAL A 116 13.90 6.21 -7.08
CA VAL A 116 14.78 5.54 -8.04
C VAL A 116 14.57 4.03 -8.06
N SER A 117 14.23 3.43 -6.91
CA SER A 117 14.07 1.99 -6.76
C SER A 117 12.93 1.66 -5.79
N GLY A 118 11.93 0.92 -6.28
CA GLY A 118 10.93 0.28 -5.44
C GLY A 118 11.34 -1.15 -5.07
N SER A 119 10.54 -1.82 -4.23
CA SER A 119 10.81 -3.20 -3.82
C SER A 119 10.96 -4.16 -4.99
N SER A 120 10.09 -4.04 -6.01
CA SER A 120 10.17 -4.90 -7.20
C SER A 120 11.44 -4.69 -8.01
N ASN A 121 11.98 -3.46 -8.07
CA ASN A 121 13.25 -3.22 -8.76
C ASN A 121 14.41 -3.99 -8.09
N VAL A 122 14.46 -3.97 -6.76
CA VAL A 122 15.50 -4.69 -5.99
C VAL A 122 15.39 -6.19 -6.23
N ILE A 123 14.20 -6.76 -6.07
CA ILE A 123 13.97 -8.20 -6.18
C ILE A 123 14.25 -8.71 -7.61
N GLU A 124 13.83 -7.96 -8.63
CA GLU A 124 14.13 -8.28 -10.04
C GLU A 124 15.63 -8.20 -10.35
N SER A 125 16.34 -7.21 -9.78
CA SER A 125 17.80 -7.09 -9.95
C SER A 125 18.59 -8.26 -9.33
N MET A 126 17.98 -8.95 -8.36
CA MET A 126 18.53 -10.18 -7.77
C MET A 126 18.21 -11.43 -8.62
N GLY A 127 17.52 -11.27 -9.76
CA GLY A 127 17.19 -12.36 -10.69
C GLY A 127 15.86 -13.06 -10.39
N TYR A 128 15.08 -12.57 -9.43
CA TYR A 128 13.76 -13.14 -9.14
C TYR A 128 12.76 -12.83 -10.25
N GLN A 129 12.00 -13.83 -10.66
CA GLN A 129 10.93 -13.70 -11.65
C GLN A 129 9.57 -13.71 -10.96
N PHE A 130 8.82 -12.62 -11.06
CA PHE A 130 7.51 -12.49 -10.45
C PHE A 130 6.50 -13.46 -11.05
N LYS A 131 5.66 -14.02 -10.20
CA LYS A 131 4.65 -15.03 -10.51
C LYS A 131 3.31 -14.60 -9.91
N ASN A 132 2.21 -15.13 -10.45
CA ASN A 132 0.86 -15.00 -9.91
C ASN A 132 0.16 -16.38 -9.84
N ASN A 133 0.94 -17.45 -9.76
CA ASN A 133 0.45 -18.80 -9.59
C ASN A 133 0.46 -19.18 -8.10
N ASN A 134 -0.69 -19.59 -7.57
CA ASN A 134 -0.86 -19.87 -6.14
C ASN A 134 0.07 -20.99 -5.65
N ASP A 135 0.19 -22.08 -6.41
CA ASP A 135 1.02 -23.23 -6.01
C ASP A 135 2.51 -22.88 -5.98
N ALA A 136 2.97 -22.06 -6.95
CA ALA A 136 4.35 -21.62 -6.99
C ALA A 136 4.68 -20.71 -5.81
N LEU A 137 3.81 -19.74 -5.50
CA LEU A 137 3.99 -18.82 -4.37
C LEU A 137 3.85 -19.54 -3.02
N ARG A 138 2.95 -20.52 -2.92
CA ARG A 138 2.83 -21.37 -1.74
C ARG A 138 4.12 -22.15 -1.49
N ARG A 139 4.71 -22.73 -2.53
CA ARG A 139 5.99 -23.45 -2.43
C ARG A 139 7.11 -22.52 -1.95
N GLU A 140 7.18 -21.28 -2.45
CA GLU A 140 8.15 -20.29 -1.97
C GLU A 140 7.99 -20.00 -0.46
N LEU A 141 6.73 -19.86 0.01
CA LEU A 141 6.45 -19.72 1.43
C LEU A 141 6.88 -20.95 2.24
N ASP A 142 6.67 -22.16 1.70
CA ASP A 142 7.01 -23.40 2.41
C ASP A 142 8.55 -23.59 2.47
N GLU A 143 9.28 -23.30 1.39
CA GLU A 143 10.72 -23.50 1.27
C GLU A 143 11.58 -22.35 1.82
N ALA A 144 11.14 -21.08 1.58
CA ALA A 144 11.94 -19.89 1.89
C ALA A 144 11.27 -18.95 2.91
N ASN A 145 10.06 -19.26 3.38
CA ASN A 145 9.25 -18.40 4.24
C ASN A 145 8.90 -17.03 3.64
N ILE A 146 9.11 -16.79 2.35
CA ILE A 146 8.83 -15.51 1.72
C ILE A 146 8.35 -15.72 0.28
N CYS A 147 7.34 -14.94 -0.12
CA CYS A 147 6.96 -14.79 -1.52
C CYS A 147 6.62 -13.32 -1.85
N PHE A 148 6.65 -12.98 -3.13
CA PHE A 148 6.48 -11.61 -3.59
C PHE A 148 5.20 -11.43 -4.42
N MET A 149 4.30 -10.57 -3.92
CA MET A 149 3.09 -10.13 -4.59
C MET A 149 3.40 -8.87 -5.41
N HIS A 150 3.85 -9.05 -6.67
CA HIS A 150 4.12 -7.92 -7.56
C HIS A 150 2.82 -7.27 -8.01
N ALA A 151 2.52 -6.08 -7.52
CA ALA A 151 1.23 -5.41 -7.68
C ALA A 151 0.65 -5.41 -9.11
N PRO A 152 1.42 -5.18 -10.19
CA PRO A 152 0.90 -5.24 -11.55
C PRO A 152 0.34 -6.59 -11.98
N LEU A 153 0.78 -7.70 -11.39
CA LEU A 153 0.26 -9.04 -11.68
C LEU A 153 -1.04 -9.34 -10.94
N PHE A 154 -1.28 -8.69 -9.80
CA PHE A 154 -2.42 -8.96 -8.92
C PHE A 154 -3.53 -7.93 -8.99
N HIS A 155 -3.23 -6.72 -9.48
CA HIS A 155 -4.19 -5.63 -9.60
C HIS A 155 -4.34 -5.17 -11.06
N PRO A 156 -4.96 -6.00 -11.93
CA PRO A 156 -5.11 -5.68 -13.35
C PRO A 156 -5.90 -4.38 -13.58
N ALA A 157 -6.79 -4.02 -12.65
CA ALA A 157 -7.54 -2.77 -12.68
C ALA A 157 -6.64 -1.52 -12.69
N LEU A 158 -5.43 -1.59 -12.14
CA LEU A 158 -4.48 -0.48 -12.14
C LEU A 158 -3.77 -0.28 -13.47
N LYS A 159 -3.93 -1.18 -14.45
CA LYS A 159 -3.33 -1.07 -15.78
C LYS A 159 -3.74 0.24 -16.48
N ASN A 160 -5.00 0.63 -16.34
CA ASN A 160 -5.54 1.85 -16.96
C ASN A 160 -5.02 3.13 -16.28
N VAL A 161 -4.57 3.03 -15.04
CA VAL A 161 -4.12 4.18 -14.24
C VAL A 161 -2.60 4.37 -14.31
N GLY A 162 -1.86 3.29 -14.53
CA GLY A 162 -0.40 3.29 -14.55
C GLY A 162 0.22 4.33 -15.48
N PRO A 163 -0.16 4.41 -16.78
CA PRO A 163 0.34 5.42 -17.70
C PRO A 163 0.03 6.84 -17.24
N ILE A 164 -1.20 7.10 -16.77
CA ILE A 164 -1.63 8.41 -16.29
C ILE A 164 -0.77 8.86 -15.11
N ARG A 165 -0.54 7.97 -14.13
CA ARG A 165 0.30 8.27 -12.97
C ARG A 165 1.74 8.60 -13.36
N ARG A 166 2.32 7.85 -14.31
CA ARG A 166 3.67 8.13 -14.83
C ARG A 166 3.75 9.49 -15.53
N ASN A 167 2.74 9.81 -16.35
CA ASN A 167 2.69 11.09 -17.07
C ASN A 167 2.50 12.28 -16.13
N LEU A 168 1.72 12.12 -15.04
CA LEU A 168 1.57 13.14 -14.01
C LEU A 168 2.87 13.38 -13.24
N GLY A 169 3.70 12.34 -13.05
CA GLY A 169 4.95 12.46 -12.30
C GLY A 169 4.80 12.88 -10.84
N MET A 170 3.58 12.79 -10.31
CA MET A 170 3.22 13.25 -8.95
C MET A 170 2.71 12.10 -8.12
N ARG A 171 2.83 12.22 -6.80
CA ARG A 171 2.16 11.30 -5.87
C ARG A 171 0.66 11.51 -5.94
N THR A 172 -0.08 10.42 -5.94
CA THR A 172 -1.53 10.41 -5.96
C THR A 172 -2.04 9.54 -4.82
N PHE A 173 -3.35 9.56 -4.56
CA PHE A 173 -3.95 8.68 -3.54
C PHE A 173 -3.66 7.18 -3.77
N PHE A 174 -3.34 6.77 -4.99
CA PHE A 174 -2.91 5.38 -5.26
C PHE A 174 -1.64 4.97 -4.50
N ASN A 175 -0.78 5.92 -4.13
CA ASN A 175 0.40 5.63 -3.33
C ASN A 175 0.03 5.21 -1.90
N MET A 176 -1.14 5.67 -1.42
CA MET A 176 -1.68 5.30 -0.12
C MET A 176 -2.36 3.92 -0.12
N LEU A 177 -2.70 3.36 -1.27
CA LEU A 177 -3.47 2.11 -1.34
C LEU A 177 -2.58 0.87 -1.29
N GLY A 178 -1.31 0.97 -1.71
CA GLY A 178 -0.40 -0.17 -1.80
C GLY A 178 -0.37 -1.04 -0.53
N PRO A 179 -0.13 -0.47 0.66
CA PRO A 179 -0.10 -1.22 1.91
C PRO A 179 -1.44 -1.84 2.34
N LEU A 180 -2.54 -1.38 1.77
CA LEU A 180 -3.90 -1.75 2.18
C LEU A 180 -4.54 -2.83 1.30
N VAL A 181 -3.87 -3.25 0.24
CA VAL A 181 -4.48 -4.10 -0.80
C VAL A 181 -3.62 -5.30 -1.16
N ASN A 182 -2.94 -5.89 -0.17
CA ASN A 182 -2.19 -7.11 -0.38
C ASN A 182 -3.13 -8.26 -0.76
N PRO A 183 -2.96 -8.88 -1.94
CA PRO A 183 -3.85 -9.93 -2.43
C PRO A 183 -3.74 -11.26 -1.66
N ALA A 184 -2.77 -11.38 -0.75
CA ALA A 184 -2.62 -12.53 0.14
C ALA A 184 -3.42 -12.40 1.45
N PHE A 185 -4.03 -11.25 1.72
CA PHE A 185 -4.78 -10.98 2.96
C PHE A 185 -4.01 -11.40 4.22
N PRO A 186 -2.84 -10.81 4.49
CA PRO A 186 -1.97 -11.24 5.58
C PRO A 186 -2.65 -11.10 6.94
N SER A 187 -2.27 -11.96 7.90
CA SER A 187 -2.79 -11.89 9.28
C SER A 187 -2.18 -10.72 10.06
N TYR A 188 -1.00 -10.26 9.62
CA TYR A 188 -0.23 -9.19 10.26
C TYR A 188 0.31 -8.21 9.22
N SER A 189 0.30 -6.91 9.54
CA SER A 189 0.93 -5.89 8.70
C SER A 189 1.79 -4.93 9.53
N ILE A 190 3.00 -4.68 9.04
CA ILE A 190 3.84 -3.56 9.49
C ILE A 190 3.82 -2.52 8.39
N ILE A 191 3.31 -1.33 8.70
CA ILE A 191 3.04 -0.29 7.71
C ILE A 191 3.79 0.99 8.07
N GLY A 192 4.81 1.32 7.29
CA GLY A 192 5.49 2.59 7.38
C GLY A 192 4.74 3.71 6.69
N VAL A 193 4.62 4.87 7.33
CA VAL A 193 3.92 6.04 6.79
C VAL A 193 4.73 7.32 6.97
N TYR A 194 4.70 8.20 5.97
CA TYR A 194 5.55 9.39 5.94
C TYR A 194 5.02 10.58 6.77
N SER A 195 3.82 10.50 7.36
CA SER A 195 3.27 11.60 8.18
C SER A 195 2.34 11.10 9.27
N LEU A 196 2.20 11.90 10.34
CA LEU A 196 1.26 11.63 11.43
C LEU A 196 -0.21 11.69 10.98
N GLU A 197 -0.55 12.51 9.98
CA GLU A 197 -1.89 12.55 9.39
C GLU A 197 -2.22 11.21 8.75
N MET A 198 -1.27 10.68 7.98
CA MET A 198 -1.38 9.36 7.36
C MET A 198 -1.48 8.26 8.42
N ALA A 199 -0.67 8.33 9.47
CA ALA A 199 -0.71 7.36 10.57
C ALA A 199 -2.09 7.29 11.23
N ARG A 200 -2.74 8.43 11.45
CA ARG A 200 -4.11 8.49 12.00
C ARG A 200 -5.14 7.90 11.04
N LEU A 201 -5.05 8.26 9.76
CA LEU A 201 -5.99 7.77 8.74
C LEU A 201 -5.91 6.24 8.61
N TYR A 202 -4.70 5.69 8.58
CA TYR A 202 -4.48 4.25 8.54
C TYR A 202 -4.96 3.56 9.82
N ASN A 203 -4.70 4.16 11.00
CA ASN A 203 -5.19 3.60 12.26
C ASN A 203 -6.71 3.48 12.27
N TYR A 204 -7.45 4.54 11.87
CA TYR A 204 -8.91 4.47 11.79
C TYR A 204 -9.41 3.43 10.79
N LEU A 205 -8.68 3.22 9.71
CA LEU A 205 -9.04 2.21 8.71
C LEU A 205 -8.76 0.80 9.25
N MET A 206 -7.57 0.56 9.80
CA MET A 206 -7.13 -0.76 10.26
C MET A 206 -7.89 -1.24 11.50
N GLN A 207 -8.35 -0.34 12.37
CA GLN A 207 -9.23 -0.68 13.51
C GLN A 207 -10.54 -1.36 13.11
N GLN A 208 -10.97 -1.23 11.85
CA GLN A 208 -12.19 -1.84 11.34
C GLN A 208 -11.93 -3.20 10.67
N GLN A 209 -10.69 -3.66 10.67
CA GLN A 209 -10.27 -4.92 10.07
C GLN A 209 -9.87 -5.91 11.17
N SER A 210 -9.88 -7.20 10.84
CA SER A 210 -9.45 -8.27 11.77
C SER A 210 -7.94 -8.48 11.77
N GLU A 211 -7.22 -7.87 10.85
CA GLU A 211 -5.78 -7.95 10.70
C GLU A 211 -5.07 -7.28 11.89
N ARG A 212 -4.01 -7.89 12.39
CA ARG A 212 -3.13 -7.26 13.38
C ARG A 212 -2.15 -6.34 12.67
N TYR A 213 -1.94 -5.14 13.20
CA TYR A 213 -1.12 -4.15 12.54
C TYR A 213 -0.19 -3.40 13.49
N SER A 214 0.88 -2.89 12.91
CA SER A 214 1.74 -1.86 13.48
C SER A 214 1.96 -0.77 12.44
N ILE A 215 1.52 0.45 12.73
CA ILE A 215 1.75 1.62 11.88
C ILE A 215 2.94 2.38 12.47
N ILE A 216 3.93 2.65 11.63
CA ILE A 216 5.21 3.23 12.03
C ILE A 216 5.39 4.57 11.34
N HIS A 217 5.82 5.58 12.10
CA HIS A 217 6.25 6.87 11.60
C HIS A 217 7.36 7.44 12.46
N ALA A 218 8.53 7.70 11.88
CA ALA A 218 9.59 8.41 12.58
C ALA A 218 9.33 9.92 12.58
N LEU A 219 9.47 10.57 13.73
CA LEU A 219 9.15 11.99 13.90
C LEU A 219 10.09 12.92 13.13
N ASP A 220 11.24 12.41 12.69
CA ASP A 220 12.16 13.08 11.76
C ASP A 220 11.82 12.86 10.28
N GLY A 221 10.66 12.24 10.01
CA GLY A 221 9.98 12.20 8.71
C GLY A 221 10.21 10.96 7.86
N TYR A 222 10.83 9.89 8.39
CA TYR A 222 10.92 8.61 7.69
C TYR A 222 9.63 7.81 7.83
N ASP A 223 9.31 7.02 6.81
CA ASP A 223 8.26 6.01 6.86
C ASP A 223 8.78 4.65 7.37
N GLU A 224 9.82 4.68 8.17
CA GLU A 224 10.52 3.55 8.79
C GLU A 224 10.81 3.88 10.26
N ILE A 225 11.33 2.91 11.03
CA ILE A 225 11.93 3.19 12.32
C ILE A 225 13.28 3.87 12.08
N SER A 226 13.43 5.10 12.58
CA SER A 226 14.66 5.87 12.47
C SER A 226 15.54 5.68 13.71
N LEU A 227 16.84 5.55 13.51
CA LEU A 227 17.83 5.59 14.59
C LEU A 227 18.35 7.02 14.84
N THR A 228 17.86 8.01 14.09
CA THR A 228 18.26 9.43 14.20
C THR A 228 17.20 10.31 14.84
N GLY A 229 16.03 9.75 15.10
CA GLY A 229 14.90 10.44 15.74
C GLY A 229 13.93 9.48 16.40
N ASP A 230 13.02 10.03 17.19
CA ASP A 230 11.99 9.24 17.86
C ASP A 230 11.00 8.67 16.85
N SER A 231 10.50 7.48 17.12
CA SER A 231 9.55 6.79 16.27
C SER A 231 8.22 6.56 16.98
N LYS A 232 7.12 6.90 16.33
CA LYS A 232 5.77 6.61 16.81
C LYS A 232 5.29 5.29 16.21
N ILE A 233 4.86 4.38 17.08
CA ILE A 233 4.26 3.10 16.69
C ILE A 233 2.82 3.06 17.21
N ILE A 234 1.88 2.74 16.32
CA ILE A 234 0.46 2.61 16.61
C ILE A 234 0.03 1.17 16.32
N THR A 235 -0.61 0.53 17.30
CA THR A 235 -1.15 -0.83 17.19
C THR A 235 -2.63 -0.84 17.60
N GLN A 236 -3.27 -2.00 17.59
CA GLN A 236 -4.61 -2.17 18.14
C GLN A 236 -4.68 -1.89 19.64
N GLU A 237 -3.57 -2.06 20.37
CA GLU A 237 -3.49 -1.87 21.83
C GLU A 237 -3.30 -0.41 22.24
N GLY A 238 -2.89 0.43 21.28
CA GLY A 238 -2.64 1.85 21.54
C GLY A 238 -1.46 2.40 20.75
N GLU A 239 -0.99 3.57 21.16
CA GLU A 239 0.14 4.25 20.53
C GLU A 239 1.24 4.54 21.53
N LYS A 240 2.49 4.43 21.07
CA LYS A 240 3.69 4.71 21.88
C LYS A 240 4.74 5.41 21.02
N ILE A 241 5.48 6.32 21.64
CA ILE A 241 6.68 6.92 21.05
C ILE A 241 7.88 6.23 21.72
N TYR A 242 8.79 5.77 20.89
CA TYR A 242 10.08 5.21 21.29
C TYR A 242 11.17 6.20 20.92
N SER A 243 12.06 6.48 21.84
CA SER A 243 13.23 7.30 21.55
C SER A 243 14.25 6.50 20.72
N ALA A 244 15.06 7.21 19.95
CA ALA A 244 16.14 6.57 19.17
C ALA A 244 17.15 5.82 20.07
N ILE A 245 17.23 6.15 21.37
CA ILE A 245 18.12 5.47 22.35
C ILE A 245 17.51 4.14 22.81
N GLU A 246 16.19 4.00 22.78
CA GLU A 246 15.49 2.77 23.22
C GLU A 246 15.40 1.71 22.11
N MET A 247 15.70 2.09 20.85
CA MET A 247 15.70 1.21 19.68
C MET A 247 17.07 0.58 19.43
#